data_52678d5b874841f370a756d28650c505
#
_entry.id   52678d5b874841f370a756d28650c505
#
_cell.length_a   1.000
_cell.length_b   1.000
_cell.length_c   1.000
_cell.angle_alpha   90.00
_cell.angle_beta   90.00
_cell.angle_gamma   90.00
#
_symmetry.space_group_name_H-M   'P 1'
#
loop_
_entity.id
_entity.type
_entity.pdbx_description
1 polymer ?
#
loop_
_entity_poly.entity_id
_entity_poly.type
_entity_poly.pdbx_seq_one_letter_code
_entity_poly.pdbx_strand_id
1 'polypeptide(L)'
;MEDRSEGGSSVHDGSIELMLHRRTLYDDSLGVGEPINETAFGQGLVVRGSHYLLLERPESSALHHRHVAQRLFMSPLITYALPTVSYANYSSSYRQTWSALNQSLPYNVHLLTFDQLSLKVFLVRIEHYFELNEDATFSTSVQIDLQVLFYQLGQITDVLELTLTANLPLSDLQRLVWKTVDNESSVGKTTSITKHSLERIKKCFLIF
;
A
#
# COMPACT_ATOMS: atom_id res chain seq x y z
N MET A 1 -9.51 8.21 -10.78
CA MET A 1 -8.30 8.13 -9.93
C MET A 1 -7.57 9.46 -10.05
N GLU A 2 -6.99 9.89 -8.98
CA GLU A 2 -6.39 11.22 -8.83
C GLU A 2 -4.98 11.06 -8.28
N ASP A 3 -4.11 12.01 -8.56
CA ASP A 3 -2.73 12.01 -8.08
C ASP A 3 -2.61 12.54 -6.63
N ARG A 4 -3.71 12.89 -6.00
CA ARG A 4 -3.82 13.38 -4.63
C ARG A 4 -5.18 13.03 -4.01
N SER A 5 -5.33 13.25 -2.72
CA SER A 5 -6.61 13.09 -2.03
C SER A 5 -7.54 14.26 -2.34
N GLU A 6 -8.69 13.97 -2.92
CA GLU A 6 -9.75 14.94 -3.23
C GLU A 6 -11.10 14.37 -2.78
N GLY A 7 -12.07 15.27 -2.59
CA GLY A 7 -13.46 14.88 -2.30
C GLY A 7 -14.21 14.62 -3.61
N GLY A 8 -14.96 13.54 -3.66
CA GLY A 8 -15.81 13.23 -4.81
C GLY A 8 -17.08 12.50 -4.41
N SER A 9 -18.10 12.63 -5.25
CA SER A 9 -19.37 11.95 -5.06
C SER A 9 -20.07 11.69 -6.39
N SER A 10 -21.11 10.85 -6.34
CA SER A 10 -22.06 10.64 -7.43
C SER A 10 -23.46 10.87 -6.89
N VAL A 11 -23.82 12.14 -6.68
CA VAL A 11 -25.13 12.53 -6.10
C VAL A 11 -26.25 12.27 -7.08
N HIS A 12 -25.99 12.39 -8.37
CA HIS A 12 -26.96 12.14 -9.43
C HIS A 12 -26.49 10.97 -10.29
N ASP A 13 -27.41 10.10 -10.67
CA ASP A 13 -27.13 8.97 -11.54
C ASP A 13 -26.48 9.42 -12.85
N GLY A 14 -25.39 8.73 -13.25
CA GLY A 14 -24.65 9.04 -14.47
C GLY A 14 -23.74 10.26 -14.37
N SER A 15 -23.58 10.86 -13.20
CA SER A 15 -22.67 11.99 -12.97
C SER A 15 -21.60 11.67 -11.93
N ILE A 16 -20.44 12.31 -12.08
CA ILE A 16 -19.36 12.31 -11.10
C ILE A 16 -19.04 13.77 -10.78
N GLU A 17 -19.04 14.10 -9.51
CA GLU A 17 -18.71 15.42 -9.00
C GLU A 17 -17.40 15.35 -8.21
N LEU A 18 -16.44 16.20 -8.55
CA LEU A 18 -15.13 16.27 -7.91
C LEU A 18 -14.87 17.66 -7.37
N MET A 19 -14.40 17.75 -6.14
CA MET A 19 -13.91 18.99 -5.54
C MET A 19 -12.44 19.15 -5.90
N LEU A 20 -12.14 19.86 -6.99
CA LEU A 20 -10.78 20.04 -7.48
C LEU A 20 -9.91 20.87 -6.55
N HIS A 21 -10.47 21.92 -5.97
CA HIS A 21 -9.76 22.82 -5.08
C HIS A 21 -10.75 23.70 -4.32
N ARG A 22 -10.38 24.07 -3.12
CA ARG A 22 -11.16 24.95 -2.27
C ARG A 22 -10.24 25.99 -1.62
N ARG A 23 -10.73 27.21 -1.52
CA ARG A 23 -10.11 28.33 -0.81
C ARG A 23 -11.13 29.00 0.09
N THR A 24 -10.78 29.23 1.35
CA THR A 24 -11.63 29.92 2.31
C THR A 24 -10.96 31.18 2.82
N LEU A 25 -11.74 32.22 3.11
CA LEU A 25 -11.20 33.49 3.63
C LEU A 25 -10.93 33.42 5.15
N TYR A 26 -11.71 32.61 5.86
CA TYR A 26 -11.65 32.46 7.30
C TYR A 26 -11.64 30.98 7.66
N ASP A 27 -11.06 30.66 8.80
CA ASP A 27 -11.22 29.36 9.43
C ASP A 27 -12.63 29.23 10.05
N ASP A 28 -12.98 28.03 10.46
CA ASP A 28 -14.30 27.75 11.07
C ASP A 28 -14.35 28.02 12.58
N SER A 29 -13.25 28.51 13.17
CA SER A 29 -13.08 28.76 14.61
C SER A 29 -13.28 27.53 15.52
N LEU A 30 -13.10 26.31 14.98
CA LEU A 30 -13.27 25.05 15.71
C LEU A 30 -11.94 24.38 16.13
N GLY A 31 -10.82 25.10 16.04
CA GLY A 31 -9.58 24.64 16.66
C GLY A 31 -8.28 24.96 15.94
N VAL A 32 -8.15 24.78 14.64
CA VAL A 32 -6.86 24.91 13.94
C VAL A 32 -6.46 26.37 13.73
N GLY A 33 -7.40 27.27 13.50
CA GLY A 33 -7.15 28.71 13.30
C GLY A 33 -6.47 29.05 11.98
N GLU A 34 -6.47 28.17 11.00
CA GLU A 34 -5.82 28.35 9.70
C GLU A 34 -6.83 28.24 8.55
N PRO A 35 -7.18 29.37 7.90
CA PRO A 35 -7.96 29.29 6.66
C PRO A 35 -7.12 28.74 5.53
N ILE A 36 -7.74 28.03 4.60
CA ILE A 36 -7.09 27.53 3.37
C ILE A 36 -6.93 28.70 2.39
N ASN A 37 -6.06 29.64 2.68
CA ASN A 37 -5.91 30.89 1.95
C ASN A 37 -4.44 31.26 1.71
N GLU A 38 -3.58 30.28 1.53
CA GLU A 38 -2.16 30.47 1.30
C GLU A 38 -1.89 31.21 0.01
N THR A 39 -0.83 31.98 0.01
CA THR A 39 -0.34 32.72 -1.16
C THR A 39 1.15 32.44 -1.38
N ALA A 40 1.58 32.47 -2.63
CA ALA A 40 2.98 32.48 -3.00
C ALA A 40 3.24 33.64 -3.96
N PHE A 41 4.34 34.37 -3.73
CA PHE A 41 4.73 35.52 -4.56
C PHE A 41 3.63 36.60 -4.69
N GLY A 42 2.84 36.79 -3.65
CA GLY A 42 1.73 37.76 -3.63
C GLY A 42 0.47 37.34 -4.40
N GLN A 43 0.39 36.11 -4.83
CA GLN A 43 -0.76 35.55 -5.55
C GLN A 43 -1.27 34.29 -4.86
N GLY A 44 -2.54 33.95 -5.09
CA GLY A 44 -3.10 32.66 -4.64
C GLY A 44 -2.40 31.48 -5.28
N LEU A 45 -2.33 30.37 -4.57
CA LEU A 45 -1.70 29.15 -5.07
C LEU A 45 -2.42 28.62 -6.30
N VAL A 46 -1.64 28.13 -7.28
CA VAL A 46 -2.14 27.39 -8.44
C VAL A 46 -1.91 25.91 -8.19
N VAL A 47 -3.00 25.15 -8.09
CA VAL A 47 -2.97 23.69 -7.94
C VAL A 47 -3.09 23.05 -9.31
N ARG A 48 -2.20 22.11 -9.61
CA ARG A 48 -2.25 21.27 -10.81
C ARG A 48 -2.26 19.83 -10.41
N GLY A 49 -3.03 19.03 -11.13
CA GLY A 49 -3.15 17.60 -10.89
C GLY A 49 -3.60 16.86 -12.13
N SER A 50 -3.62 15.54 -12.03
CA SER A 50 -4.07 14.65 -13.09
C SER A 50 -5.25 13.82 -12.59
N HIS A 51 -6.29 13.74 -13.41
CA HIS A 51 -7.44 12.89 -13.18
C HIS A 51 -7.42 11.75 -14.21
N TYR A 52 -7.63 10.54 -13.72
CA TYR A 52 -7.63 9.34 -14.56
C TYR A 52 -9.04 8.73 -14.52
N LEU A 53 -9.71 8.73 -15.65
CA LEU A 53 -11.03 8.13 -15.80
C LEU A 53 -10.88 6.73 -16.38
N LEU A 54 -11.34 5.74 -15.63
CA LEU A 54 -11.46 4.36 -16.09
C LEU A 54 -12.94 4.03 -16.23
N LEU A 55 -13.35 3.65 -17.44
CA LEU A 55 -14.73 3.20 -17.72
C LEU A 55 -14.72 1.70 -17.93
N GLU A 56 -15.32 0.99 -16.97
CA GLU A 56 -15.37 -0.47 -16.95
C GLU A 56 -16.71 -0.97 -16.42
N ARG A 57 -17.01 -2.25 -16.66
CA ARG A 57 -18.12 -2.90 -16.00
C ARG A 57 -17.80 -3.12 -14.51
N PRO A 58 -18.78 -3.07 -13.61
CA PRO A 58 -18.55 -3.28 -12.18
C PRO A 58 -17.80 -4.58 -11.88
N GLU A 59 -18.11 -5.66 -12.62
CA GLU A 59 -17.54 -7.00 -12.40
C GLU A 59 -16.05 -7.08 -12.76
N SER A 60 -15.56 -6.23 -13.68
CA SER A 60 -14.16 -6.21 -14.13
C SER A 60 -13.37 -5.01 -13.60
N SER A 61 -14.03 -4.08 -12.95
CA SER A 61 -13.42 -2.82 -12.53
C SER A 61 -12.23 -3.04 -11.58
N ALA A 62 -12.33 -3.95 -10.62
CA ALA A 62 -11.28 -4.23 -9.65
C ALA A 62 -9.98 -4.69 -10.32
N LEU A 63 -10.09 -5.49 -11.38
CA LEU A 63 -8.96 -6.01 -12.14
C LEU A 63 -8.05 -4.90 -12.68
N HIS A 64 -8.64 -3.78 -13.08
CA HIS A 64 -7.91 -2.68 -13.71
C HIS A 64 -7.61 -1.53 -12.75
N HIS A 65 -8.62 -1.05 -12.02
CA HIS A 65 -8.45 0.19 -11.26
C HIS A 65 -7.45 0.07 -10.10
N ARG A 66 -7.38 -1.09 -9.42
CA ARG A 66 -6.47 -1.27 -8.27
C ARG A 66 -5.02 -1.16 -8.67
N HIS A 67 -4.63 -1.84 -9.75
CA HIS A 67 -3.26 -1.78 -10.24
C HIS A 67 -2.89 -0.41 -10.83
N VAL A 68 -3.81 0.24 -11.51
CA VAL A 68 -3.57 1.59 -12.03
C VAL A 68 -3.42 2.58 -10.88
N ALA A 69 -4.34 2.54 -9.90
CA ALA A 69 -4.26 3.38 -8.72
C ALA A 69 -2.94 3.20 -7.96
N GLN A 70 -2.51 1.94 -7.79
CA GLN A 70 -1.25 1.63 -7.12
C GLN A 70 -0.04 2.19 -7.84
N ARG A 71 0.03 2.06 -9.17
CA ARG A 71 1.13 2.60 -9.97
C ARG A 71 1.20 4.13 -9.92
N LEU A 72 0.05 4.78 -9.85
CA LEU A 72 -0.02 6.24 -9.73
C LEU A 72 0.39 6.73 -8.35
N PHE A 73 -0.03 6.02 -7.31
CA PHE A 73 0.23 6.40 -5.93
C PHE A 73 1.63 6.01 -5.46
N MET A 74 2.11 4.79 -5.81
CA MET A 74 3.41 4.24 -5.40
C MET A 74 4.42 4.35 -6.55
N SER A 75 4.69 5.56 -7.00
CA SER A 75 5.74 5.79 -7.99
C SER A 75 7.13 5.52 -7.41
N PRO A 76 8.13 5.16 -8.25
CA PRO A 76 9.51 5.04 -7.80
C PRO A 76 10.01 6.30 -7.10
N LEU A 77 10.70 6.15 -5.99
CA LEU A 77 11.35 7.26 -5.31
C LEU A 77 12.59 7.67 -6.09
N ILE A 78 12.63 8.94 -6.50
CA ILE A 78 13.77 9.51 -7.22
C ILE A 78 14.62 10.30 -6.23
N THR A 79 15.89 9.97 -6.15
CA THR A 79 16.87 10.67 -5.34
C THR A 79 17.97 11.25 -6.21
N TYR A 80 18.59 12.31 -5.73
CA TYR A 80 19.67 13.01 -6.46
C TYR A 80 20.91 13.09 -5.60
N ALA A 81 22.08 12.89 -6.22
CA ALA A 81 23.38 13.10 -5.60
C ALA A 81 24.30 13.82 -6.58
N LEU A 82 25.21 14.65 -6.06
CA LEU A 82 26.26 15.26 -6.89
C LEU A 82 27.36 14.21 -7.17
N PRO A 83 27.59 13.84 -8.43
CA PRO A 83 28.66 12.92 -8.76
C PRO A 83 30.02 13.61 -8.58
N THR A 84 30.96 12.93 -7.97
CA THR A 84 32.35 13.38 -7.83
C THR A 84 33.25 12.93 -8.99
N VAL A 85 32.66 12.12 -9.90
CA VAL A 85 33.34 11.54 -11.07
C VAL A 85 32.52 11.76 -12.32
N SER A 86 33.08 11.51 -13.51
CA SER A 86 32.33 11.58 -14.76
C SER A 86 31.16 10.60 -14.77
N TYR A 87 30.13 10.89 -15.52
CA TYR A 87 28.95 10.01 -15.64
C TYR A 87 29.32 8.59 -16.11
N ALA A 88 30.25 8.44 -17.03
CA ALA A 88 30.71 7.14 -17.50
C ALA A 88 31.30 6.30 -16.37
N ASN A 89 32.13 6.90 -15.51
CA ASN A 89 32.70 6.22 -14.36
C ASN A 89 31.64 5.97 -13.27
N TYR A 90 30.73 6.92 -13.06
CA TYR A 90 29.62 6.76 -12.12
C TYR A 90 28.71 5.61 -12.52
N SER A 91 28.25 5.57 -13.77
CA SER A 91 27.31 4.56 -14.27
C SER A 91 27.89 3.15 -14.26
N SER A 92 29.21 3.00 -14.38
CA SER A 92 29.89 1.71 -14.31
C SER A 92 30.17 1.23 -12.88
N SER A 93 30.29 2.16 -11.92
CA SER A 93 30.71 1.87 -10.54
C SER A 93 29.56 1.87 -9.53
N TYR A 94 28.46 2.54 -9.83
CA TYR A 94 27.35 2.70 -8.91
C TYR A 94 26.02 2.19 -9.50
N ARG A 95 25.25 1.56 -8.63
CA ARG A 95 23.90 1.11 -8.96
C ARG A 95 22.96 2.33 -9.05
N GLN A 96 22.34 2.56 -10.20
CA GLN A 96 21.43 3.69 -10.43
C GLN A 96 19.96 3.37 -10.14
N THR A 97 19.61 2.09 -10.12
CA THR A 97 18.27 1.62 -9.76
C THR A 97 18.39 0.50 -8.74
N TRP A 98 17.47 0.49 -7.80
CA TRP A 98 17.42 -0.54 -6.78
C TRP A 98 15.99 -0.95 -6.48
N SER A 99 15.78 -2.23 -6.23
CA SER A 99 14.55 -2.79 -5.70
C SER A 99 14.90 -3.84 -4.64
N ALA A 100 14.14 -3.89 -3.56
CA ALA A 100 14.25 -4.96 -2.57
C ALA A 100 13.77 -6.31 -3.16
N LEU A 101 12.88 -6.25 -4.14
CA LEU A 101 12.31 -7.42 -4.79
C LEU A 101 13.22 -7.93 -5.89
N ASN A 102 13.52 -9.22 -5.87
CA ASN A 102 14.29 -9.91 -6.90
C ASN A 102 13.45 -10.24 -8.15
N GLN A 103 12.14 -10.31 -7.99
CA GLN A 103 11.18 -10.63 -9.05
C GLN A 103 9.86 -9.89 -8.85
N SER A 104 9.03 -9.83 -9.88
CA SER A 104 7.69 -9.26 -9.77
C SER A 104 6.82 -10.09 -8.85
N LEU A 105 5.97 -9.40 -8.08
CA LEU A 105 4.92 -10.04 -7.30
C LEU A 105 3.87 -10.68 -8.22
N PRO A 106 3.20 -11.75 -7.78
CA PRO A 106 1.97 -12.22 -8.42
C PRO A 106 0.96 -11.09 -8.56
N TYR A 107 0.14 -11.12 -9.62
CA TYR A 107 -0.78 -10.03 -9.95
C TYR A 107 -1.80 -9.72 -8.84
N ASN A 108 -2.15 -10.72 -8.04
CA ASN A 108 -3.08 -10.60 -6.92
C ASN A 108 -2.42 -10.24 -5.58
N VAL A 109 -1.14 -9.88 -5.60
CA VAL A 109 -0.37 -9.58 -4.38
C VAL A 109 0.22 -8.17 -4.43
N HIS A 110 0.09 -7.48 -3.33
CA HIS A 110 0.67 -6.17 -3.12
C HIS A 110 1.62 -6.14 -1.92
N LEU A 111 2.79 -5.53 -2.09
CA LEU A 111 3.70 -5.18 -1.01
C LEU A 111 3.29 -3.84 -0.42
N LEU A 112 2.58 -3.90 0.72
CA LEU A 112 2.04 -2.70 1.36
C LEU A 112 3.10 -1.92 2.14
N THR A 113 4.03 -2.64 2.78
CA THR A 113 5.12 -2.04 3.56
C THR A 113 6.39 -2.85 3.39
N PHE A 114 7.48 -2.16 3.17
CA PHE A 114 8.83 -2.69 3.30
C PHE A 114 9.67 -1.64 4.02
N ASP A 115 10.05 -1.92 5.26
CA ASP A 115 10.77 -0.98 6.11
C ASP A 115 11.92 -1.67 6.83
N GLN A 116 13.08 -1.04 6.88
CA GLN A 116 14.23 -1.54 7.59
C GLN A 116 14.24 -0.99 9.03
N LEU A 117 13.88 -1.82 10.00
CA LEU A 117 13.86 -1.43 11.40
C LEU A 117 15.24 -1.39 12.05
N SER A 118 16.15 -2.27 11.61
CA SER A 118 17.55 -2.28 12.02
C SER A 118 18.41 -2.94 10.95
N LEU A 119 19.72 -3.03 11.16
CA LEU A 119 20.69 -3.47 10.14
C LEU A 119 20.30 -4.77 9.40
N LYS A 120 19.64 -5.71 10.08
CA LYS A 120 19.25 -7.01 9.51
C LYS A 120 17.79 -7.38 9.78
N VAL A 121 16.97 -6.43 10.18
CA VAL A 121 15.57 -6.69 10.52
C VAL A 121 14.67 -5.82 9.65
N PHE A 122 13.77 -6.45 8.92
CA PHE A 122 12.85 -5.78 8.02
C PHE A 122 11.41 -6.08 8.39
N LEU A 123 10.58 -5.05 8.38
CA LEU A 123 9.13 -5.16 8.51
C LEU A 123 8.51 -5.25 7.12
N VAL A 124 7.79 -6.33 6.89
CA VAL A 124 7.15 -6.60 5.61
C VAL A 124 5.65 -6.77 5.81
N ARG A 125 4.84 -5.98 5.11
CA ARG A 125 3.40 -6.19 5.03
C ARG A 125 3.02 -6.51 3.61
N ILE A 126 2.32 -7.62 3.45
CA ILE A 126 1.84 -8.12 2.16
C ILE A 126 0.33 -8.25 2.24
N GLU A 127 -0.36 -7.84 1.19
CA GLU A 127 -1.81 -7.98 1.08
C GLU A 127 -2.23 -8.67 -0.21
N HIS A 128 -3.37 -9.33 -0.14
CA HIS A 128 -4.06 -9.84 -1.32
C HIS A 128 -4.92 -8.73 -1.90
N TYR A 129 -4.80 -8.48 -3.20
CA TYR A 129 -5.49 -7.36 -3.85
C TYR A 129 -6.98 -7.56 -4.05
N PHE A 130 -7.39 -8.80 -4.29
CA PHE A 130 -8.76 -9.12 -4.67
C PHE A 130 -9.55 -9.65 -3.50
N GLU A 131 -10.81 -9.27 -3.45
CA GLU A 131 -11.77 -9.79 -2.49
C GLU A 131 -12.25 -11.18 -2.89
N LEU A 132 -12.96 -11.84 -1.99
CA LEU A 132 -13.55 -13.13 -2.26
C LEU A 132 -14.56 -13.05 -3.40
N ASN A 133 -14.42 -13.94 -4.39
CA ASN A 133 -15.33 -14.05 -5.55
C ASN A 133 -15.42 -12.77 -6.41
N GLU A 134 -14.48 -11.84 -6.24
CA GLU A 134 -14.42 -10.62 -7.04
C GLU A 134 -13.88 -10.90 -8.45
N ASP A 135 -12.93 -11.81 -8.58
CA ASP A 135 -12.36 -12.26 -9.85
C ASP A 135 -12.18 -13.78 -9.83
N ALA A 136 -12.56 -14.44 -10.92
CA ALA A 136 -12.51 -15.91 -11.02
C ALA A 136 -11.09 -16.48 -10.93
N THR A 137 -10.10 -15.72 -11.37
CA THR A 137 -8.69 -16.14 -11.43
C THR A 137 -7.91 -15.60 -10.24
N PHE A 138 -8.08 -14.29 -9.96
CA PHE A 138 -7.22 -13.59 -9.02
C PHE A 138 -7.73 -13.53 -7.59
N SER A 139 -8.98 -13.95 -7.33
CA SER A 139 -9.48 -14.10 -5.95
C SER A 139 -9.05 -15.41 -5.27
N THR A 140 -8.22 -16.21 -5.94
CA THR A 140 -7.68 -17.47 -5.39
C THR A 140 -6.51 -17.21 -4.47
N SER A 141 -6.26 -18.11 -3.51
CA SER A 141 -5.10 -18.04 -2.62
C SER A 141 -3.79 -18.13 -3.41
N VAL A 142 -2.76 -17.44 -2.94
CA VAL A 142 -1.44 -17.43 -3.57
C VAL A 142 -0.35 -17.74 -2.54
N GLN A 143 0.66 -18.50 -2.96
CA GLN A 143 1.84 -18.78 -2.14
C GLN A 143 2.99 -17.88 -2.56
N ILE A 144 3.68 -17.33 -1.57
CA ILE A 144 4.85 -16.47 -1.77
C ILE A 144 6.02 -17.08 -1.00
N ASP A 145 7.14 -17.21 -1.70
CA ASP A 145 8.42 -17.56 -1.11
C ASP A 145 9.18 -16.27 -0.78
N LEU A 146 9.25 -15.92 0.50
CA LEU A 146 9.92 -14.72 0.96
C LEU A 146 11.42 -14.72 0.68
N GLN A 147 12.08 -15.90 0.77
CA GLN A 147 13.51 -16.02 0.50
C GLN A 147 13.81 -15.73 -0.98
N VAL A 148 13.00 -16.23 -1.90
CA VAL A 148 13.15 -15.97 -3.34
C VAL A 148 12.82 -14.51 -3.65
N LEU A 149 11.75 -13.98 -3.06
CA LEU A 149 11.30 -12.61 -3.29
C LEU A 149 12.33 -11.58 -2.84
N PHE A 150 12.91 -11.78 -1.64
CA PHE A 150 13.87 -10.86 -1.02
C PHE A 150 15.32 -11.37 -1.09
N TYR A 151 15.65 -12.19 -2.08
CA TYR A 151 16.98 -12.78 -2.24
C TYR A 151 18.13 -11.74 -2.18
N GLN A 152 17.91 -10.54 -2.67
CA GLN A 152 18.92 -9.47 -2.66
C GLN A 152 19.27 -8.94 -1.25
N LEU A 153 18.42 -9.21 -0.25
CA LEU A 153 18.69 -8.82 1.14
C LEU A 153 19.63 -9.81 1.85
N GLY A 154 19.87 -10.97 1.24
CA GLY A 154 20.66 -12.06 1.82
C GLY A 154 19.78 -13.24 2.25
N GLN A 155 20.36 -14.10 3.08
CA GLN A 155 19.66 -15.26 3.62
C GLN A 155 18.71 -14.83 4.74
N ILE A 156 17.45 -15.17 4.62
CA ILE A 156 16.47 -15.02 5.70
C ILE A 156 16.68 -16.16 6.69
N THR A 157 17.02 -15.80 7.92
CA THR A 157 17.32 -16.77 8.99
C THR A 157 16.11 -17.07 9.85
N ASP A 158 15.21 -16.11 9.99
CA ASP A 158 13.98 -16.26 10.75
C ASP A 158 12.85 -15.39 10.19
N VAL A 159 11.60 -15.81 10.42
CA VAL A 159 10.40 -15.08 10.03
C VAL A 159 9.39 -15.12 11.17
N LEU A 160 9.08 -13.95 11.71
CA LEU A 160 8.09 -13.80 12.76
C LEU A 160 6.82 -13.14 12.21
N GLU A 161 5.70 -13.86 12.24
CA GLU A 161 4.41 -13.26 11.86
C GLU A 161 3.86 -12.42 13.01
N LEU A 162 3.53 -11.16 12.70
CA LEU A 162 3.02 -10.17 13.64
C LEU A 162 1.53 -9.86 13.39
N THR A 163 0.91 -9.19 14.36
CA THR A 163 -0.34 -8.46 14.13
C THR A 163 -0.12 -7.38 13.07
N LEU A 164 -1.17 -6.94 12.38
CA LEU A 164 -1.06 -5.90 11.33
C LEU A 164 -0.50 -4.57 11.84
N THR A 165 -0.67 -4.30 13.12
CA THR A 165 -0.08 -3.13 13.79
C THR A 165 1.40 -3.31 14.12
N ALA A 166 1.95 -4.50 13.95
CA ALA A 166 3.33 -4.89 14.23
C ALA A 166 3.76 -4.70 15.71
N ASN A 167 2.83 -4.71 16.63
CA ASN A 167 3.10 -4.52 18.07
C ASN A 167 3.21 -5.82 18.87
N LEU A 168 2.72 -6.94 18.32
CA LEU A 168 2.72 -8.24 18.97
C LEU A 168 2.97 -9.37 17.97
N PRO A 169 3.63 -10.47 18.38
CA PRO A 169 3.59 -11.72 17.65
C PRO A 169 2.13 -12.17 17.45
N LEU A 170 1.82 -12.70 16.28
CA LEU A 170 0.44 -13.15 16.00
C LEU A 170 0.00 -14.30 16.93
N SER A 171 0.95 -15.11 17.40
CA SER A 171 0.72 -16.16 18.40
C SER A 171 0.18 -15.64 19.73
N ASP A 172 0.55 -14.40 20.08
CA ASP A 172 0.22 -13.80 21.38
C ASP A 172 -1.07 -12.98 21.32
N LEU A 173 -1.68 -12.89 20.12
CA LEU A 173 -2.91 -12.14 19.92
C LEU A 173 -4.09 -12.79 20.62
N GLN A 174 -4.59 -12.14 21.65
CA GLN A 174 -5.85 -12.50 22.31
C GLN A 174 -6.97 -11.60 21.78
N ARG A 175 -7.90 -12.19 21.06
CA ARG A 175 -9.10 -11.47 20.59
C ARG A 175 -10.23 -11.58 21.60
N LEU A 176 -10.96 -10.49 21.77
CA LEU A 176 -12.22 -10.53 22.51
C LEU A 176 -13.18 -11.50 21.82
N VAL A 177 -13.69 -12.45 22.60
CA VAL A 177 -14.73 -13.37 22.17
C VAL A 177 -16.08 -12.82 22.66
N TRP A 178 -16.87 -12.31 21.74
CA TRP A 178 -18.22 -11.84 22.05
C TRP A 178 -19.14 -13.04 22.20
N LYS A 179 -19.86 -13.11 23.30
CA LYS A 179 -20.99 -14.06 23.43
C LYS A 179 -22.20 -13.44 22.76
N THR A 180 -22.62 -14.01 21.64
CA THR A 180 -23.90 -13.69 21.02
C THR A 180 -25.03 -14.51 21.66
N VAL A 181 -26.26 -14.06 21.52
CA VAL A 181 -27.45 -14.74 22.06
C VAL A 181 -27.56 -16.17 21.51
N ASP A 182 -27.02 -16.44 20.35
CA ASP A 182 -27.09 -17.72 19.64
C ASP A 182 -25.88 -18.63 19.84
N ASN A 183 -24.97 -18.31 20.77
CA ASN A 183 -23.80 -19.12 21.15
C ASN A 183 -22.81 -19.52 20.01
N GLU A 184 -22.85 -18.87 18.86
CA GLU A 184 -21.86 -19.11 17.81
C GLU A 184 -20.57 -18.33 18.07
N SER A 185 -19.57 -19.00 18.61
CA SER A 185 -18.21 -18.47 18.78
C SER A 185 -17.41 -18.66 17.48
N SER A 186 -17.18 -17.61 16.74
CA SER A 186 -16.22 -17.62 15.63
C SER A 186 -14.78 -17.49 16.15
N VAL A 187 -14.17 -18.61 16.46
CA VAL A 187 -12.73 -18.67 16.76
C VAL A 187 -11.96 -18.81 15.46
N GLY A 188 -11.23 -17.77 15.06
CA GLY A 188 -10.29 -17.85 13.95
C GLY A 188 -9.17 -18.87 14.29
N LYS A 189 -9.08 -19.95 13.52
CA LYS A 189 -8.01 -20.95 13.66
C LYS A 189 -6.68 -20.34 13.25
N THR A 190 -5.72 -20.36 14.16
CA THR A 190 -4.30 -20.08 13.86
C THR A 190 -3.68 -21.34 13.28
N THR A 191 -3.24 -21.30 12.04
CA THR A 191 -2.48 -22.41 11.41
C THR A 191 -1.00 -22.08 11.45
N SER A 192 -0.18 -22.98 11.95
CA SER A 192 1.28 -22.93 11.89
C SER A 192 1.74 -23.14 10.45
N ILE A 193 2.62 -22.28 9.93
CA ILE A 193 2.91 -22.23 8.50
C ILE A 193 4.41 -22.21 8.25
N THR A 194 4.87 -23.23 7.56
CA THR A 194 6.20 -23.30 6.92
C THR A 194 6.22 -22.78 5.48
N LYS A 195 5.04 -22.60 4.86
CA LYS A 195 4.84 -21.88 3.60
C LYS A 195 3.71 -20.88 3.79
N HIS A 196 3.99 -19.62 3.58
CA HIS A 196 3.01 -18.55 3.79
C HIS A 196 1.98 -18.53 2.65
N SER A 197 0.81 -19.09 2.91
CA SER A 197 -0.36 -18.99 2.03
C SER A 197 -1.11 -17.70 2.35
N LEU A 198 -1.24 -16.83 1.38
CA LEU A 198 -2.09 -15.63 1.46
C LEU A 198 -3.52 -16.02 1.08
N GLU A 199 -4.27 -16.46 2.06
CA GLU A 199 -5.72 -16.55 1.96
C GLU A 199 -6.32 -15.24 2.48
N ARG A 200 -6.79 -14.39 1.59
CA ARG A 200 -7.64 -13.20 1.87
C ARG A 200 -7.17 -12.23 2.96
N ILE A 201 -5.90 -12.15 3.30
CA ILE A 201 -5.49 -11.43 4.51
C ILE A 201 -4.23 -10.61 4.20
N LYS A 202 -4.21 -9.41 4.74
CA LYS A 202 -2.97 -8.67 4.97
C LYS A 202 -2.16 -9.43 6.00
N LYS A 203 -0.90 -9.69 5.70
CA LYS A 203 0.03 -10.32 6.62
C LYS A 203 1.17 -9.37 6.93
N CYS A 204 1.61 -9.39 8.17
CA CYS A 204 2.74 -8.61 8.66
C CYS A 204 3.81 -9.54 9.20
N PHE A 205 5.05 -9.35 8.75
CA PHE A 205 6.19 -10.16 9.15
C PHE A 205 7.37 -9.30 9.58
N LEU A 206 8.13 -9.78 10.57
CA LEU A 206 9.53 -9.44 10.72
C LEU A 206 10.36 -10.53 10.05
N ILE A 207 11.31 -10.14 9.24
CA ILE A 207 12.32 -11.03 8.63
C ILE A 207 13.71 -10.62 9.10
N PHE A 208 14.52 -11.61 9.43
CA PHE A 208 15.84 -11.44 10.00
C PHE A 208 16.91 -12.03 9.10
#